data_1c8602196a8893e21d09bef9739225f7
#
_entry.id   1c8602196a8893e21d09bef9739225f7
#
_cell.length_a   1.000
_cell.length_b   1.000
_cell.length_c   1.000
_cell.angle_alpha   90.00
_cell.angle_beta   90.00
_cell.angle_gamma   90.00
#
_symmetry.space_group_name_H-M   'P 1'
#
loop_
_entity.id
_entity.type
_entity.pdbx_description
1 polymer ?
#
loop_
_entity_poly.entity_id
_entity_poly.type
_entity_poly.pdbx_seq_one_letter_code
_entity_poly.pdbx_strand_id
1 'polypeptide(L)'
;MHHIHGGKVPVETLPLTYGLLLNLVSLPGMADKDTAWKFVQRYAPGTSPESDPELDELIGLAVNYARDFVVPELKRRAPSAMEAEALRDLDSELSRLPADASAEDIQTQVFEVGKRHPFESLRGWFQALYETLLGSSQGPRMGSFIALYGIDNTRKLIAEALEIPAT
;
A
#
# COMPACT_ATOMS: atom_id res chain seq x y z
N MET A 1 -21.29 -7.43 -24.13
CA MET A 1 -21.05 -7.38 -23.65
C MET A 1 -20.66 -7.39 -23.36
N HIS A 2 -20.77 -7.72 -23.44
CA HIS A 2 -20.51 -7.81 -22.94
C HIS A 2 -20.09 -8.17 -22.60
N HIS A 3 -20.07 -8.48 -22.63
CA HIS A 3 -19.70 -8.82 -22.12
C HIS A 3 -19.27 -9.25 -21.70
N ILE A 4 -19.16 -9.77 -21.54
CA ILE A 4 -18.78 -10.10 -21.26
C ILE A 4 -18.27 -10.25 -21.07
N HIS A 5 -17.88 -10.61 -21.07
CA HIS A 5 -17.18 -10.59 -20.81
C HIS A 5 -16.68 -10.83 -20.37
N GLY A 6 -16.58 -11.31 -20.34
CA GLY A 6 -16.11 -11.62 -20.01
C GLY A 6 -15.42 -11.56 -19.32
N GLY A 7 -15.03 -11.91 -19.13
CA GLY A 7 -14.31 -11.90 -18.38
C GLY A 7 -13.79 -10.97 -17.74
N LYS A 8 -14.00 -10.45 -17.53
CA LYS A 8 -13.55 -9.71 -16.95
C LYS A 8 -13.28 -9.93 -15.79
N VAL A 9 -12.92 -10.12 -15.48
CA VAL A 9 -12.49 -10.28 -14.45
C VAL A 9 -12.79 -9.83 -13.43
N PRO A 10 -12.68 -10.22 -12.79
CA PRO A 10 -13.14 -9.87 -11.66
C PRO A 10 -12.69 -8.72 -11.18
N VAL A 11 -13.42 -8.11 -11.31
CA VAL A 11 -13.37 -6.92 -10.94
C VAL A 11 -13.03 -6.70 -9.55
N GLU A 12 -13.42 -7.52 -8.68
CA GLU A 12 -13.09 -7.38 -7.30
C GLU A 12 -11.61 -7.44 -7.08
N THR A 13 -10.86 -7.91 -8.04
CA THR A 13 -9.43 -7.88 -7.90
C THR A 13 -8.85 -6.54 -8.20
N LEU A 14 -9.69 -5.58 -8.59
CA LEU A 14 -9.16 -4.32 -8.99
C LEU A 14 -9.78 -3.15 -8.35
N PRO A 15 -9.71 -2.98 -7.07
CA PRO A 15 -10.07 -1.69 -6.54
C PRO A 15 -8.87 -0.77 -6.70
N LEU A 16 -8.39 -0.58 -7.90
CA LEU A 16 -7.33 0.38 -8.16
C LEU A 16 -7.93 1.76 -8.24
N THR A 17 -8.19 2.32 -7.08
CA THR A 17 -8.73 3.67 -7.00
C THR A 17 -7.61 4.68 -7.16
N TYR A 18 -8.00 5.91 -7.48
CA TYR A 18 -7.04 7.00 -7.55
C TYR A 18 -6.30 7.16 -6.21
N GLY A 19 -7.02 7.01 -5.08
CA GLY A 19 -6.39 7.13 -3.76
C GLY A 19 -5.32 6.08 -3.52
N LEU A 20 -5.58 4.83 -3.92
CA LEU A 20 -4.60 3.77 -3.76
C LEU A 20 -3.36 4.03 -4.62
N LEU A 21 -3.58 4.44 -5.88
CA LEU A 21 -2.47 4.76 -6.77
C LEU A 21 -1.68 5.95 -6.24
N LEU A 22 -2.36 6.96 -5.73
CA LEU A 22 -1.70 8.12 -5.18
C LEU A 22 -0.80 7.76 -4.00
N ASN A 23 -1.25 6.89 -3.13
CA ASN A 23 -0.42 6.43 -2.02
C ASN A 23 0.80 5.66 -2.51
N LEU A 24 0.62 4.82 -3.54
CA LEU A 24 1.73 4.07 -4.10
C LEU A 24 2.81 5.01 -4.65
N VAL A 25 2.41 5.96 -5.49
CA VAL A 25 3.38 6.83 -6.16
C VAL A 25 3.92 7.92 -5.25
N SER A 26 3.36 8.08 -4.05
CA SER A 26 3.87 9.05 -3.08
C SER A 26 5.04 8.50 -2.28
N LEU A 27 5.33 7.22 -2.39
CA LEU A 27 6.47 6.63 -1.70
C LEU A 27 7.78 7.07 -2.36
N PRO A 28 8.89 7.07 -1.61
CA PRO A 28 10.19 7.47 -2.17
C PRO A 28 10.55 6.65 -3.40
N GLY A 29 10.91 7.34 -4.47
CA GLY A 29 11.31 6.69 -5.71
C GLY A 29 10.19 6.12 -6.53
N MET A 30 8.93 6.33 -6.13
CA MET A 30 7.79 5.74 -6.83
C MET A 30 7.01 6.74 -7.68
N ALA A 31 7.39 8.01 -7.67
CA ALA A 31 6.66 9.02 -8.43
C ALA A 31 7.07 9.00 -9.90
N ASP A 32 6.81 7.87 -10.53
CA ASP A 32 7.19 7.63 -11.91
C ASP A 32 6.17 6.67 -12.54
N LYS A 33 5.68 7.03 -13.70
CA LYS A 33 4.63 6.28 -14.36
C LYS A 33 5.06 4.85 -14.72
N ASP A 34 6.27 4.71 -15.24
CA ASP A 34 6.78 3.39 -15.63
C ASP A 34 6.91 2.49 -14.40
N THR A 35 7.41 3.03 -13.31
CA THR A 35 7.56 2.28 -12.07
C THR A 35 6.19 1.86 -11.54
N ALA A 36 5.24 2.79 -11.54
CA ALA A 36 3.89 2.50 -11.09
C ALA A 36 3.27 1.38 -11.90
N TRP A 37 3.46 1.40 -13.23
CA TRP A 37 2.91 0.36 -14.10
C TRP A 37 3.49 -1.01 -13.79
N LYS A 38 4.75 -1.09 -13.39
CA LYS A 38 5.33 -2.39 -13.03
C LYS A 38 4.58 -3.01 -11.86
N PHE A 39 4.24 -2.22 -10.87
CA PHE A 39 3.49 -2.72 -9.72
C PHE A 39 2.05 -3.05 -10.10
N VAL A 40 1.42 -2.20 -10.90
CA VAL A 40 0.04 -2.43 -11.32
C VAL A 40 -0.06 -3.71 -12.15
N GLN A 41 0.86 -3.93 -13.06
CA GLN A 41 0.83 -5.13 -13.90
C GLN A 41 1.04 -6.39 -13.07
N ARG A 42 1.86 -6.33 -12.04
CA ARG A 42 2.03 -7.47 -11.15
C ARG A 42 0.77 -7.76 -10.35
N TYR A 43 0.10 -6.71 -9.90
CA TYR A 43 -1.12 -6.81 -9.12
C TYR A 43 -2.30 -7.26 -9.98
N ALA A 44 -2.36 -6.75 -11.20
CA ALA A 44 -3.44 -7.03 -12.14
C ALA A 44 -2.84 -7.45 -13.50
N PRO A 45 -2.41 -8.71 -13.62
CA PRO A 45 -1.82 -9.19 -14.86
C PRO A 45 -2.79 -9.01 -16.03
N GLY A 46 -2.27 -8.62 -17.16
CA GLY A 46 -3.09 -8.40 -18.35
C GLY A 46 -3.43 -6.95 -18.60
N THR A 47 -3.14 -6.06 -17.64
CA THR A 47 -3.35 -4.63 -17.88
C THR A 47 -2.10 -4.03 -18.53
N SER A 48 -2.31 -2.98 -19.32
CA SER A 48 -1.20 -2.28 -19.95
C SER A 48 -1.69 -0.88 -20.36
N PRO A 49 -0.77 0.04 -20.65
CA PRO A 49 -1.18 1.35 -21.13
C PRO A 49 -1.99 1.26 -22.43
N GLU A 50 -1.71 0.26 -23.25
CA GLU A 50 -2.40 0.10 -24.53
C GLU A 50 -3.80 -0.48 -24.34
N SER A 51 -3.95 -1.47 -23.46
CA SER A 51 -5.25 -2.12 -23.25
C SER A 51 -6.12 -1.35 -22.27
N ASP A 52 -5.51 -0.53 -21.41
CA ASP A 52 -6.23 0.18 -20.36
C ASP A 52 -5.83 1.65 -20.35
N PRO A 53 -6.19 2.41 -21.41
CA PRO A 53 -5.77 3.82 -21.49
C PRO A 53 -6.34 4.69 -20.38
N GLU A 54 -7.52 4.34 -19.86
CA GLU A 54 -8.10 5.10 -18.75
C GLU A 54 -7.28 4.91 -17.48
N LEU A 55 -6.82 3.70 -17.24
CA LEU A 55 -5.96 3.43 -16.09
C LEU A 55 -4.62 4.12 -16.26
N ASP A 56 -4.07 4.12 -17.48
CA ASP A 56 -2.83 4.83 -17.77
C ASP A 56 -2.95 6.31 -17.45
N GLU A 57 -4.06 6.92 -17.85
CA GLU A 57 -4.31 8.33 -17.58
C GLU A 57 -4.42 8.58 -16.07
N LEU A 58 -5.11 7.69 -15.36
CA LEU A 58 -5.29 7.81 -13.93
C LEU A 58 -3.94 7.72 -13.20
N ILE A 59 -3.09 6.81 -13.62
CA ILE A 59 -1.76 6.67 -13.05
C ILE A 59 -0.94 7.94 -13.29
N GLY A 60 -1.02 8.48 -14.50
CA GLY A 60 -0.32 9.72 -14.82
C GLY A 60 -0.77 10.88 -13.95
N LEU A 61 -2.09 11.00 -13.74
CA LEU A 61 -2.61 12.04 -12.87
C LEU A 61 -2.13 11.87 -11.43
N ALA A 62 -2.11 10.62 -10.94
CA ALA A 62 -1.65 10.34 -9.59
C ALA A 62 -0.17 10.70 -9.43
N VAL A 63 0.65 10.35 -10.42
CA VAL A 63 2.08 10.66 -10.39
C VAL A 63 2.31 12.17 -10.34
N ASN A 64 1.60 12.91 -11.20
CA ASN A 64 1.78 14.36 -11.25
C ASN A 64 1.32 15.01 -9.93
N TYR A 65 0.19 14.58 -9.41
CA TYR A 65 -0.31 15.14 -8.16
C TYR A 65 0.62 14.82 -6.99
N ALA A 66 1.11 13.58 -6.94
CA ALA A 66 2.01 13.18 -5.88
C ALA A 66 3.29 14.01 -5.91
N ARG A 67 3.87 14.15 -7.10
CA ARG A 67 5.12 14.88 -7.26
C ARG A 67 4.98 16.34 -6.86
N ASP A 68 3.88 16.96 -7.24
CA ASP A 68 3.70 18.40 -7.05
C ASP A 68 3.15 18.75 -5.66
N PHE A 69 2.29 17.92 -5.11
CA PHE A 69 1.52 18.33 -3.92
C PHE A 69 1.66 17.41 -2.71
N VAL A 70 1.86 16.12 -2.93
CA VAL A 70 1.84 15.16 -1.82
C VAL A 70 3.23 14.91 -1.26
N VAL A 71 4.18 14.54 -2.11
CA VAL A 71 5.51 14.17 -1.66
C VAL A 71 6.17 15.28 -0.84
N PRO A 72 6.10 16.56 -1.25
CA PRO A 72 6.71 17.63 -0.44
C PRO A 72 6.11 17.78 0.94
N GLU A 73 4.87 17.33 1.13
CA GLU A 73 4.17 17.49 2.40
C GLU A 73 4.24 16.26 3.31
N LEU A 74 4.66 15.13 2.78
CA LEU A 74 4.67 13.90 3.58
C LEU A 74 5.82 13.90 4.57
N LYS A 75 5.53 13.48 5.80
CA LYS A 75 6.55 13.36 6.83
C LYS A 75 6.25 12.11 7.64
N ARG A 76 7.10 11.11 7.46
CA ARG A 76 7.00 9.89 8.25
C ARG A 76 7.53 10.18 9.65
N ARG A 77 6.85 9.65 10.66
CA ARG A 77 7.30 9.80 12.04
C ARG A 77 7.85 8.49 12.57
N ALA A 78 8.68 8.59 13.61
CA ALA A 78 9.17 7.39 14.27
C ALA A 78 8.03 6.71 15.03
N PRO A 79 7.99 5.38 15.02
CA PRO A 79 6.99 4.66 15.81
C PRO A 79 7.31 4.76 17.31
N SER A 80 6.26 4.75 18.14
CA SER A 80 6.46 4.62 19.57
C SER A 80 6.96 3.21 19.90
N ALA A 81 7.36 2.98 21.15
CA ALA A 81 7.85 1.66 21.55
C ALA A 81 6.82 0.56 21.26
N MET A 82 5.56 0.82 21.60
CA MET A 82 4.50 -0.14 21.34
C MET A 82 4.25 -0.32 19.85
N GLU A 83 4.25 0.78 19.11
CA GLU A 83 4.05 0.72 17.67
C GLU A 83 5.20 -0.02 17.00
N ALA A 84 6.43 0.18 17.48
CA ALA A 84 7.58 -0.53 16.93
C ALA A 84 7.46 -2.03 17.12
N GLU A 85 7.00 -2.47 18.29
CA GLU A 85 6.78 -3.89 18.53
C GLU A 85 5.72 -4.45 17.59
N ALA A 86 4.64 -3.69 17.40
CA ALA A 86 3.58 -4.13 16.50
C ALA A 86 4.08 -4.19 15.05
N LEU A 87 4.92 -3.24 14.65
CA LEU A 87 5.49 -3.25 13.30
C LEU A 87 6.41 -4.47 13.10
N ARG A 88 7.21 -4.81 14.11
CA ARG A 88 8.06 -6.00 14.02
C ARG A 88 7.22 -7.27 13.92
N ASP A 89 6.11 -7.33 14.66
CA ASP A 89 5.19 -8.45 14.59
C ASP A 89 4.57 -8.54 13.21
N LEU A 90 4.15 -7.40 12.65
CA LEU A 90 3.60 -7.38 11.30
C LEU A 90 4.63 -7.85 10.28
N ASP A 91 5.86 -7.40 10.39
CA ASP A 91 6.92 -7.84 9.48
C ASP A 91 7.08 -9.35 9.53
N SER A 92 7.05 -9.92 10.73
CA SER A 92 7.15 -11.35 10.94
C SER A 92 5.99 -12.09 10.28
N GLU A 93 4.76 -11.58 10.47
CA GLU A 93 3.59 -12.21 9.86
C GLU A 93 3.64 -12.12 8.34
N LEU A 94 4.06 -10.98 7.82
CA LEU A 94 4.18 -10.83 6.38
C LEU A 94 5.21 -11.80 5.79
N SER A 95 6.27 -12.07 6.54
CA SER A 95 7.30 -12.99 6.06
C SER A 95 6.80 -14.42 5.93
N ARG A 96 5.70 -14.75 6.62
CA ARG A 96 5.12 -16.09 6.57
C ARG A 96 4.10 -16.24 5.46
N LEU A 97 3.65 -15.14 4.88
CA LEU A 97 2.67 -15.20 3.80
C LEU A 97 3.34 -15.48 2.47
N PRO A 98 2.64 -16.17 1.56
CA PRO A 98 3.19 -16.35 0.21
C PRO A 98 3.24 -15.01 -0.52
N ALA A 99 4.14 -14.90 -1.48
CA ALA A 99 4.32 -13.65 -2.22
C ALA A 99 3.04 -13.24 -2.96
N ASP A 100 2.19 -14.20 -3.28
CA ASP A 100 0.94 -13.94 -3.99
C ASP A 100 -0.28 -13.93 -3.06
N ALA A 101 -0.08 -13.73 -1.76
CA ALA A 101 -1.19 -13.66 -0.83
C ALA A 101 -2.20 -12.60 -1.27
N SER A 102 -3.48 -12.91 -1.08
CA SER A 102 -4.53 -11.99 -1.48
C SER A 102 -4.56 -10.77 -0.57
N ALA A 103 -5.17 -9.69 -1.07
CA ALA A 103 -5.34 -8.49 -0.25
C ALA A 103 -6.12 -8.81 1.02
N GLU A 104 -7.09 -9.72 0.94
CA GLU A 104 -7.89 -10.09 2.10
C GLU A 104 -7.08 -10.87 3.13
N ASP A 105 -6.24 -11.79 2.67
CA ASP A 105 -5.38 -12.54 3.60
C ASP A 105 -4.42 -11.60 4.31
N ILE A 106 -3.85 -10.66 3.58
CA ILE A 106 -2.94 -9.68 4.15
C ILE A 106 -3.69 -8.80 5.15
N GLN A 107 -4.89 -8.35 4.79
CA GLN A 107 -5.69 -7.50 5.69
C GLN A 107 -6.00 -8.22 6.99
N THR A 108 -6.31 -9.52 6.91
CA THR A 108 -6.58 -10.32 8.10
C THR A 108 -5.37 -10.33 9.03
N GLN A 109 -4.16 -10.48 8.48
CA GLN A 109 -2.96 -10.48 9.31
C GLN A 109 -2.71 -9.13 9.95
N VAL A 110 -2.98 -8.05 9.22
CA VAL A 110 -2.84 -6.70 9.77
C VAL A 110 -3.78 -6.52 10.96
N PHE A 111 -5.04 -6.96 10.83
CA PHE A 111 -6.00 -6.91 11.94
C PHE A 111 -5.53 -7.74 13.13
N GLU A 112 -5.03 -8.94 12.88
CA GLU A 112 -4.60 -9.82 13.96
C GLU A 112 -3.45 -9.22 14.75
N VAL A 113 -2.51 -8.61 14.05
CA VAL A 113 -1.40 -7.93 14.74
C VAL A 113 -1.92 -6.81 15.62
N GLY A 114 -2.84 -6.01 15.09
CA GLY A 114 -3.41 -4.91 15.87
C GLY A 114 -4.11 -5.39 17.14
N LYS A 115 -4.74 -6.56 17.09
CA LYS A 115 -5.43 -7.10 18.24
C LYS A 115 -4.49 -7.64 19.30
N ARG A 116 -3.27 -8.00 18.92
CA ARG A 116 -2.29 -8.55 19.88
C ARG A 116 -1.60 -7.49 20.73
N HIS A 117 -1.73 -6.24 20.33
CA HIS A 117 -1.02 -5.15 20.99
C HIS A 117 -2.01 -4.19 21.65
N PRO A 118 -1.60 -3.47 22.71
CA PRO A 118 -2.55 -2.70 23.51
C PRO A 118 -2.93 -1.35 22.90
N PHE A 119 -3.37 -1.36 21.66
CA PHE A 119 -3.95 -0.17 21.06
C PHE A 119 -5.35 0.06 21.62
N GLU A 120 -5.71 1.32 21.81
CA GLU A 120 -7.05 1.63 22.30
C GLU A 120 -8.12 1.18 21.30
N SER A 121 -7.80 1.21 20.02
CA SER A 121 -8.71 0.75 18.99
C SER A 121 -7.89 0.37 17.77
N LEU A 122 -8.51 -0.41 16.88
CA LEU A 122 -7.86 -0.74 15.62
C LEU A 122 -7.61 0.50 14.77
N ARG A 123 -8.44 1.53 14.93
CA ARG A 123 -8.21 2.80 14.24
C ARG A 123 -6.84 3.37 14.61
N GLY A 124 -6.47 3.30 15.87
CA GLY A 124 -5.15 3.78 16.31
C GLY A 124 -4.01 3.02 15.66
N TRP A 125 -4.18 1.69 15.54
CA TRP A 125 -3.18 0.87 14.87
C TRP A 125 -3.03 1.27 13.40
N PHE A 126 -4.14 1.40 12.69
CA PHE A 126 -4.08 1.77 11.28
C PHE A 126 -3.53 3.18 11.10
N GLN A 127 -3.89 4.10 11.98
CA GLN A 127 -3.33 5.45 11.91
C GLN A 127 -1.81 5.42 12.11
N ALA A 128 -1.33 4.59 13.03
CA ALA A 128 0.11 4.45 13.25
C ALA A 128 0.80 3.92 11.99
N LEU A 129 0.17 2.95 11.31
CA LEU A 129 0.71 2.43 10.06
C LEU A 129 0.83 3.52 9.01
N TYR A 130 -0.22 4.31 8.84
CA TYR A 130 -0.20 5.37 7.84
C TYR A 130 0.87 6.40 8.16
N GLU A 131 0.97 6.82 9.41
CA GLU A 131 1.91 7.88 9.80
C GLU A 131 3.35 7.42 9.74
N THR A 132 3.63 6.17 10.10
CA THR A 132 5.01 5.69 10.12
C THR A 132 5.47 5.18 8.77
N LEU A 133 4.59 4.59 7.99
CA LEU A 133 4.96 4.01 6.71
C LEU A 133 4.72 4.96 5.54
N LEU A 134 3.62 5.70 5.57
CA LEU A 134 3.23 6.55 4.45
C LEU A 134 3.39 8.03 4.71
N GLY A 135 3.54 8.43 5.97
CA GLY A 135 3.71 9.83 6.30
C GLY A 135 2.42 10.65 6.28
N SER A 136 1.28 9.98 6.41
CA SER A 136 -0.03 10.61 6.34
C SER A 136 -0.90 10.03 7.45
N SER A 137 -1.86 10.81 7.95
CA SER A 137 -2.77 10.32 8.99
C SER A 137 -3.87 9.42 8.42
N GLN A 138 -4.02 9.38 7.12
CA GLN A 138 -5.01 8.56 6.44
C GLN A 138 -4.35 7.84 5.28
N GLY A 139 -4.96 6.76 4.84
CA GLY A 139 -4.41 6.02 3.74
C GLY A 139 -5.36 4.96 3.23
N PRO A 140 -4.88 4.10 2.35
CA PRO A 140 -5.70 3.08 1.72
C PRO A 140 -5.93 1.90 2.67
N ARG A 141 -6.79 0.98 2.25
CA ARG A 141 -6.92 -0.29 2.93
C ARG A 141 -5.56 -0.98 2.87
N MET A 142 -5.01 -1.32 4.03
CA MET A 142 -3.63 -1.81 4.10
C MET A 142 -3.42 -3.11 3.32
N GLY A 143 -4.38 -4.03 3.36
CA GLY A 143 -4.24 -5.27 2.60
C GLY A 143 -4.10 -5.01 1.11
N SER A 144 -4.91 -4.09 0.58
CA SER A 144 -4.84 -3.75 -0.84
C SER A 144 -3.53 -3.05 -1.17
N PHE A 145 -3.09 -2.15 -0.31
CA PHE A 145 -1.84 -1.43 -0.53
C PHE A 145 -0.65 -2.41 -0.53
N ILE A 146 -0.61 -3.31 0.45
CA ILE A 146 0.49 -4.27 0.55
C ILE A 146 0.49 -5.23 -0.63
N ALA A 147 -0.70 -5.65 -1.08
CA ALA A 147 -0.80 -6.53 -2.24
C ALA A 147 -0.27 -5.84 -3.49
N LEU A 148 -0.57 -4.55 -3.65
CA LEU A 148 -0.10 -3.78 -4.80
C LEU A 148 1.41 -3.53 -4.72
N TYR A 149 1.87 -3.03 -3.58
CA TYR A 149 3.28 -2.65 -3.41
C TYR A 149 4.18 -3.89 -3.30
N GLY A 150 3.66 -4.98 -2.77
CA GLY A 150 4.41 -6.21 -2.59
C GLY A 150 4.83 -6.42 -1.15
N ILE A 151 4.76 -7.67 -0.70
CA ILE A 151 5.10 -8.00 0.68
C ILE A 151 6.56 -7.65 0.99
N ASP A 152 7.47 -8.03 0.10
CA ASP A 152 8.89 -7.76 0.34
C ASP A 152 9.18 -6.27 0.42
N ASN A 153 8.57 -5.49 -0.47
CA ASN A 153 8.76 -4.03 -0.46
C ASN A 153 8.16 -3.41 0.79
N THR A 154 7.03 -3.94 1.25
CA THR A 154 6.40 -3.46 2.48
C THR A 154 7.28 -3.78 3.69
N ARG A 155 7.89 -4.96 3.72
CA ARG A 155 8.81 -5.30 4.80
C ARG A 155 10.00 -4.34 4.86
N LYS A 156 10.53 -3.94 3.69
CA LYS A 156 11.58 -2.94 3.65
C LYS A 156 11.10 -1.59 4.18
N LEU A 157 9.89 -1.23 3.85
CA LEU A 157 9.30 0.02 4.32
C LEU A 157 9.16 0.00 5.84
N ILE A 158 8.76 -1.13 6.41
CA ILE A 158 8.66 -1.29 7.86
C ILE A 158 10.06 -1.15 8.49
N ALA A 159 11.06 -1.79 7.90
CA ALA A 159 12.42 -1.70 8.42
C ALA A 159 12.90 -0.24 8.43
N GLU A 160 12.59 0.50 7.39
CA GLU A 160 12.95 1.92 7.33
C GLU A 160 12.26 2.72 8.42
N ALA A 161 10.97 2.42 8.64
CA ALA A 161 10.22 3.12 9.68
C ALA A 161 10.81 2.86 11.07
N LEU A 162 11.25 1.63 11.31
CA LEU A 162 11.85 1.26 12.59
C LEU A 162 13.18 1.97 12.84
N GLU A 163 13.82 2.46 11.78
CA GLU A 163 15.10 3.14 11.89
C GLU A 163 14.95 4.66 11.99
N ILE A 164 13.75 5.20 11.88
CA ILE A 164 13.55 6.64 12.02
C ILE A 164 13.87 7.04 13.45
N PRO A 165 14.74 8.04 13.65
CA PRO A 165 15.10 8.44 15.02
C PRO A 165 13.91 9.04 15.74
N ALA A 166 13.73 8.65 16.98
CA ALA A 166 12.73 9.27 17.82
C ALA A 166 13.21 10.66 18.22
N THR A 167 12.34 11.64 18.10
CA THR A 167 12.72 13.03 18.45
C THR A 167 11.95 13.53 19.63
#